data_ee78d8f60a6b99251a8aa735b70117cb
#
_entry.id   ee78d8f60a6b99251a8aa735b70117cb
#
_cell.length_a   1.000
_cell.length_b   1.000
_cell.length_c   1.000
_cell.angle_alpha   90.00
_cell.angle_beta   90.00
_cell.angle_gamma   90.00
#
_symmetry.space_group_name_H-M   'P 1'
#
loop_
_entity.id
_entity.type
_entity.pdbx_description
1 polymer ?
#
loop_
_entity_poly.entity_id
_entity_poly.type
_entity_poly.pdbx_seq_one_letter_code
_entity_poly.pdbx_strand_id
1 'polypeptide(L)'
;MTDARPAADAVVDLTPPQAIHIVGIGGAGMSAIASVLASMGHRVSGSDLKASKALDRLADQGVRVAVGHRADQLGDAEVVAVSTAIGPSNPEVVAAREQGLPVLRRSEVLAAITALRRTISIAGTHGKTTTSSMLAVVLAEAGLDPSFIIGGDVNQIGSGAVWSDGEWFVVEADESDGTFVELRTEVAVVTNVEADHHAHYGGFEPLREAFDRFVVGAGGLAVVGIDDVEGAALAGRHPVVTVGEVEGAGYRIVDLRREPRGTTFRLEHDGEDLGEIHLPVPGAHNARNAAVAAATALEVGAAFDAVVAALARFGGVARRFEFRGATAGVDFVDDYAHLPTEVAAALAAGRGTA
;
A
#
# COMPACT_ATOMS: atom_id res chain seq x y z
N MET A 1 18.28 25.62 18.41
CA MET A 1 17.58 26.47 17.43
C MET A 1 16.35 25.71 17.02
N THR A 2 15.20 26.12 17.54
CA THR A 2 13.88 25.50 17.33
C THR A 2 13.48 25.73 15.88
N ASP A 3 13.38 24.63 15.13
CA ASP A 3 12.85 24.62 13.77
C ASP A 3 11.37 25.00 13.86
N ALA A 4 11.04 26.24 13.53
CA ALA A 4 9.66 26.72 13.48
C ALA A 4 9.02 26.03 12.26
N ARG A 5 8.19 24.99 12.50
CA ARG A 5 7.31 24.43 11.50
C ARG A 5 6.42 25.57 10.95
N PRO A 6 6.40 25.81 9.63
CA PRO A 6 5.31 26.57 9.05
C PRO A 6 4.03 25.79 9.29
N ALA A 7 2.94 26.50 9.51
CA ALA A 7 1.63 25.97 9.87
C ALA A 7 1.20 24.80 8.98
N ALA A 8 0.79 23.70 9.59
CA ALA A 8 0.39 22.42 8.99
C ALA A 8 -0.99 22.45 8.29
N ASP A 9 -1.43 23.57 7.69
CA ASP A 9 -2.80 23.74 7.23
C ASP A 9 -2.98 24.05 5.72
N ALA A 10 -1.93 24.00 4.92
CA ALA A 10 -2.09 24.11 3.47
C ALA A 10 -1.71 22.80 2.80
N VAL A 11 -2.66 21.85 2.75
CA VAL A 11 -2.57 20.73 1.80
C VAL A 11 -2.47 21.35 0.40
N VAL A 12 -1.39 21.04 -0.34
CA VAL A 12 -1.24 21.51 -1.71
C VAL A 12 -2.42 20.98 -2.53
N ASP A 13 -3.13 21.89 -3.18
CA ASP A 13 -4.23 21.52 -4.08
C ASP A 13 -3.64 20.95 -5.38
N LEU A 14 -3.81 19.65 -5.59
CA LEU A 14 -3.40 18.94 -6.80
C LEU A 14 -4.52 18.86 -7.85
N THR A 15 -5.63 19.54 -7.66
CA THR A 15 -6.74 19.55 -8.64
C THR A 15 -6.34 20.19 -9.96
N PRO A 16 -5.70 21.40 -10.00
CA PRO A 16 -5.23 21.96 -11.26
C PRO A 16 -3.89 21.34 -11.67
N PRO A 17 -3.69 21.07 -12.98
CA PRO A 17 -2.38 20.63 -13.48
C PRO A 17 -1.27 21.63 -13.13
N GLN A 18 -0.17 21.14 -12.56
CA GLN A 18 0.97 21.92 -12.09
C GLN A 18 2.27 21.34 -12.64
N ALA A 19 3.36 22.10 -12.59
CA ALA A 19 4.70 21.60 -12.83
C ALA A 19 5.31 21.11 -11.50
N ILE A 20 5.52 19.82 -11.38
CA ILE A 20 6.01 19.18 -10.15
C ILE A 20 7.38 18.56 -10.41
N HIS A 21 8.38 18.94 -9.61
CA HIS A 21 9.70 18.33 -9.64
C HIS A 21 9.92 17.40 -8.45
N ILE A 22 10.41 16.19 -8.70
CA ILE A 22 10.59 15.15 -7.67
C ILE A 22 12.07 14.83 -7.49
N VAL A 23 12.62 15.13 -6.31
CA VAL A 23 14.01 14.84 -5.95
C VAL A 23 14.09 13.46 -5.30
N GLY A 24 14.87 12.54 -5.89
CA GLY A 24 14.93 11.13 -5.53
C GLY A 24 13.79 10.32 -6.18
N ILE A 25 13.43 10.66 -7.42
CA ILE A 25 12.28 10.10 -8.16
C ILE A 25 12.40 8.60 -8.46
N GLY A 26 13.62 8.04 -8.48
CA GLY A 26 13.88 6.62 -8.77
C GLY A 26 13.57 5.67 -7.62
N GLY A 27 13.31 6.18 -6.40
CA GLY A 27 12.85 5.36 -5.28
C GLY A 27 11.45 4.79 -5.52
N ALA A 28 11.18 3.55 -5.05
CA ALA A 28 9.93 2.84 -5.34
C ALA A 28 8.68 3.66 -5.02
N GLY A 29 8.59 4.27 -3.82
CA GLY A 29 7.43 5.09 -3.46
C GLY A 29 7.34 6.41 -4.24
N MET A 30 8.47 7.05 -4.56
CA MET A 30 8.48 8.31 -5.31
C MET A 30 8.17 8.11 -6.80
N SER A 31 8.64 7.00 -7.38
CA SER A 31 8.33 6.66 -8.78
C SER A 31 6.84 6.32 -8.97
N ALA A 32 6.22 5.66 -8.00
CA ALA A 32 4.78 5.40 -7.98
C ALA A 32 3.96 6.71 -7.92
N ILE A 33 4.35 7.63 -7.02
CA ILE A 33 3.76 8.97 -6.93
C ILE A 33 3.94 9.74 -8.24
N ALA A 34 5.14 9.72 -8.83
CA ALA A 34 5.42 10.39 -10.11
C ALA A 34 4.52 9.88 -11.23
N SER A 35 4.33 8.56 -11.32
CA SER A 35 3.44 7.93 -12.30
C SER A 35 2.00 8.36 -12.13
N VAL A 36 1.48 8.40 -10.90
CA VAL A 36 0.11 8.87 -10.60
C VAL A 36 -0.03 10.35 -10.97
N LEU A 37 0.89 11.21 -10.53
CA LEU A 37 0.83 12.65 -10.85
C LEU A 37 0.88 12.91 -12.36
N ALA A 38 1.71 12.17 -13.10
CA ALA A 38 1.74 12.27 -14.56
C ALA A 38 0.41 11.84 -15.19
N SER A 39 -0.20 10.74 -14.70
CA SER A 39 -1.50 10.26 -15.16
C SER A 39 -2.65 11.22 -14.81
N MET A 40 -2.52 12.01 -13.74
CA MET A 40 -3.44 13.10 -13.38
C MET A 40 -3.32 14.34 -14.32
N GLY A 41 -2.31 14.35 -15.20
CA GLY A 41 -2.08 15.46 -16.14
C GLY A 41 -1.11 16.53 -15.64
N HIS A 42 -0.41 16.31 -14.52
CA HIS A 42 0.66 17.20 -14.09
C HIS A 42 1.89 17.08 -14.99
N ARG A 43 2.64 18.17 -15.16
CA ARG A 43 3.94 18.17 -15.83
C ARG A 43 5.01 17.71 -14.83
N VAL A 44 5.31 16.42 -14.83
CA VAL A 44 6.23 15.84 -13.86
C VAL A 44 7.66 15.81 -14.40
N SER A 45 8.59 16.23 -13.57
CA SER A 45 10.03 16.06 -13.77
C SER A 45 10.69 15.54 -12.49
N GLY A 46 11.90 15.04 -12.59
CA GLY A 46 12.64 14.65 -11.39
C GLY A 46 14.04 14.16 -11.65
N SER A 47 14.78 13.99 -10.56
CA SER A 47 16.16 13.58 -10.56
C SER A 47 16.40 12.41 -9.60
N ASP A 48 17.42 11.61 -9.89
CA ASP A 48 17.95 10.59 -8.98
C ASP A 48 19.46 10.46 -9.14
N LEU A 49 20.15 9.95 -8.11
CA LEU A 49 21.61 9.79 -8.14
C LEU A 49 22.07 8.79 -9.19
N LYS A 50 21.27 7.78 -9.50
CA LYS A 50 21.63 6.67 -10.40
C LYS A 50 20.54 6.39 -11.42
N ALA A 51 20.97 6.02 -12.62
CA ALA A 51 20.06 5.44 -13.61
C ALA A 51 19.45 4.14 -13.09
N SER A 52 18.16 3.93 -13.38
CA SER A 52 17.43 2.74 -12.95
C SER A 52 16.26 2.45 -13.90
N LYS A 53 15.78 1.21 -13.88
CA LYS A 53 14.58 0.82 -14.65
C LYS A 53 13.34 1.64 -14.27
N ALA A 54 13.29 2.18 -13.04
CA ALA A 54 12.20 3.06 -12.63
C ALA A 54 12.25 4.40 -13.40
N LEU A 55 13.45 4.97 -13.59
CA LEU A 55 13.63 6.17 -14.40
C LEU A 55 13.26 5.91 -15.87
N ASP A 56 13.66 4.76 -16.43
CA ASP A 56 13.33 4.41 -17.81
C ASP A 56 11.79 4.32 -18.00
N ARG A 57 11.09 3.62 -17.09
CA ARG A 57 9.61 3.53 -17.12
C ARG A 57 8.94 4.90 -17.00
N LEU A 58 9.45 5.79 -16.15
CA LEU A 58 8.90 7.14 -16.01
C LEU A 58 9.14 7.98 -17.27
N ALA A 59 10.31 7.83 -17.91
CA ALA A 59 10.59 8.50 -19.18
C ALA A 59 9.64 8.04 -20.29
N ASP A 60 9.33 6.72 -20.36
CA ASP A 60 8.35 6.16 -21.28
C ASP A 60 6.93 6.71 -21.06
N GLN A 61 6.61 7.15 -19.83
CA GLN A 61 5.36 7.82 -19.45
C GLN A 61 5.37 9.34 -19.72
N GLY A 62 6.45 9.87 -20.31
CA GLY A 62 6.59 11.31 -20.60
C GLY A 62 7.09 12.16 -19.43
N VAL A 63 7.53 11.54 -18.33
CA VAL A 63 8.17 12.25 -17.22
C VAL A 63 9.60 12.64 -17.60
N ARG A 64 9.98 13.90 -17.40
CA ARG A 64 11.34 14.38 -17.66
C ARG A 64 12.27 13.97 -16.51
N VAL A 65 13.11 12.97 -16.73
CA VAL A 65 14.02 12.42 -15.71
C VAL A 65 15.47 12.83 -15.95
N ALA A 66 16.24 13.01 -14.87
CA ALA A 66 17.65 13.33 -14.91
C ALA A 66 18.46 12.47 -13.93
N VAL A 67 19.72 12.18 -14.27
CA VAL A 67 20.67 11.49 -13.39
C VAL A 67 21.62 12.52 -12.78
N GLY A 68 21.84 12.42 -11.47
CA GLY A 68 22.54 13.41 -10.66
C GLY A 68 21.61 14.56 -10.24
N HIS A 69 22.00 15.28 -9.20
CA HIS A 69 21.24 16.40 -8.64
C HIS A 69 21.89 17.72 -8.97
N ARG A 70 21.17 18.65 -9.61
CA ARG A 70 21.64 19.99 -9.95
C ARG A 70 20.50 21.01 -9.87
N ALA A 71 20.79 22.20 -9.37
CA ALA A 71 19.82 23.29 -9.17
C ALA A 71 19.06 23.68 -10.45
N ASP A 72 19.70 23.59 -11.62
CA ASP A 72 19.11 23.93 -12.93
C ASP A 72 18.04 22.92 -13.41
N GLN A 73 17.96 21.76 -12.77
CA GLN A 73 16.98 20.71 -13.10
C GLN A 73 15.56 21.04 -12.63
N LEU A 74 15.39 21.97 -11.70
CA LEU A 74 14.07 22.46 -11.28
C LEU A 74 13.27 23.03 -12.46
N GLY A 75 13.95 23.73 -13.39
CA GLY A 75 13.29 24.30 -14.57
C GLY A 75 12.17 25.26 -14.20
N ASP A 76 10.97 24.93 -14.66
CA ASP A 76 9.73 25.66 -14.44
C ASP A 76 8.83 25.05 -13.36
N ALA A 77 9.41 24.33 -12.40
CA ALA A 77 8.67 23.71 -11.31
C ALA A 77 7.93 24.74 -10.44
N GLU A 78 6.71 24.43 -10.10
CA GLU A 78 5.86 25.20 -9.19
C GLU A 78 5.83 24.58 -7.80
N VAL A 79 6.07 23.27 -7.72
CA VAL A 79 6.14 22.46 -6.47
C VAL A 79 7.30 21.49 -6.56
N VAL A 80 7.99 21.28 -5.45
CA VAL A 80 9.07 20.30 -5.33
C VAL A 80 8.69 19.24 -4.30
N ALA A 81 8.72 17.97 -4.70
CA ALA A 81 8.53 16.83 -3.80
C ALA A 81 9.89 16.18 -3.50
N VAL A 82 10.11 15.74 -2.26
CA VAL A 82 11.41 15.23 -1.82
C VAL A 82 11.28 13.87 -1.16
N SER A 83 12.08 12.91 -1.60
CA SER A 83 12.21 11.60 -0.95
C SER A 83 12.85 11.75 0.44
N THR A 84 12.45 10.90 1.38
CA THR A 84 13.05 10.84 2.73
C THR A 84 14.55 10.54 2.73
N ALA A 85 15.08 9.94 1.66
CA ALA A 85 16.51 9.66 1.48
C ALA A 85 17.33 10.90 1.09
N ILE A 86 16.69 12.02 0.75
CA ILE A 86 17.35 13.25 0.28
C ILE A 86 17.59 14.20 1.46
N GLY A 87 18.84 14.57 1.66
CA GLY A 87 19.23 15.51 2.71
C GLY A 87 18.91 16.98 2.37
N PRO A 88 18.81 17.86 3.38
CA PRO A 88 18.45 19.27 3.21
C PRO A 88 19.49 20.12 2.45
N SER A 89 20.71 19.59 2.27
CA SER A 89 21.80 20.23 1.51
C SER A 89 21.81 19.84 0.03
N ASN A 90 20.84 19.06 -0.44
CA ASN A 90 20.73 18.74 -1.86
C ASN A 90 20.57 20.02 -2.69
N PRO A 91 21.30 20.20 -3.81
CA PRO A 91 21.32 21.46 -4.57
C PRO A 91 19.94 21.87 -5.13
N GLU A 92 19.09 20.90 -5.46
CA GLU A 92 17.72 21.16 -5.92
C GLU A 92 16.82 21.62 -4.76
N VAL A 93 16.94 21.01 -3.58
CA VAL A 93 16.20 21.41 -2.39
C VAL A 93 16.59 22.81 -1.93
N VAL A 94 17.90 23.13 -1.97
CA VAL A 94 18.40 24.45 -1.64
C VAL A 94 17.86 25.49 -2.63
N ALA A 95 17.99 25.24 -3.93
CA ALA A 95 17.51 26.14 -4.98
C ALA A 95 15.98 26.34 -4.93
N ALA A 96 15.20 25.30 -4.64
CA ALA A 96 13.75 25.40 -4.46
C ALA A 96 13.38 26.36 -3.31
N ARG A 97 14.07 26.22 -2.17
CA ARG A 97 13.85 27.09 -1.00
C ARG A 97 14.27 28.55 -1.29
N GLU A 98 15.39 28.76 -1.98
CA GLU A 98 15.84 30.10 -2.39
C GLU A 98 14.86 30.78 -3.36
N GLN A 99 14.17 30.01 -4.21
CA GLN A 99 13.13 30.47 -5.10
C GLN A 99 11.76 30.62 -4.42
N GLY A 100 11.64 30.22 -3.14
CA GLY A 100 10.37 30.28 -2.41
C GLY A 100 9.33 29.23 -2.87
N LEU A 101 9.77 28.16 -3.55
CA LEU A 101 8.88 27.09 -3.99
C LEU A 101 8.44 26.22 -2.80
N PRO A 102 7.20 25.72 -2.77
CA PRO A 102 6.77 24.71 -1.82
C PRO A 102 7.64 23.45 -1.95
N VAL A 103 8.21 22.97 -0.84
CA VAL A 103 9.01 21.74 -0.78
C VAL A 103 8.28 20.76 0.11
N LEU A 104 7.69 19.74 -0.50
CA LEU A 104 6.82 18.76 0.14
C LEU A 104 7.57 17.45 0.43
N ARG A 105 7.33 16.88 1.59
CA ARG A 105 7.74 15.50 1.89
C ARG A 105 6.85 14.50 1.12
N ARG A 106 7.33 13.27 0.95
CA ARG A 106 6.58 12.17 0.35
C ARG A 106 5.18 12.02 0.96
N SER A 107 5.06 12.07 2.29
CA SER A 107 3.78 11.93 3.00
C SER A 107 2.81 13.07 2.68
N GLU A 108 3.30 14.30 2.54
CA GLU A 108 2.47 15.47 2.23
C GLU A 108 1.91 15.38 0.79
N VAL A 109 2.71 14.91 -0.18
CA VAL A 109 2.23 14.66 -1.54
C VAL A 109 1.21 13.53 -1.55
N LEU A 110 1.47 12.44 -0.84
CA LEU A 110 0.55 11.31 -0.77
C LEU A 110 -0.77 11.71 -0.08
N ALA A 111 -0.71 12.51 1.00
CA ALA A 111 -1.89 13.07 1.66
C ALA A 111 -2.70 13.98 0.72
N ALA A 112 -2.03 14.76 -0.13
CA ALA A 112 -2.70 15.58 -1.14
C ALA A 112 -3.41 14.73 -2.21
N ILE A 113 -2.78 13.64 -2.68
CA ILE A 113 -3.40 12.71 -3.62
C ILE A 113 -4.61 12.00 -2.98
N THR A 114 -4.46 11.50 -1.75
CA THR A 114 -5.55 10.79 -1.04
C THR A 114 -6.74 11.71 -0.73
N ALA A 115 -6.53 13.02 -0.65
CA ALA A 115 -7.61 13.99 -0.45
C ALA A 115 -8.53 14.16 -1.68
N LEU A 116 -8.11 13.69 -2.86
CA LEU A 116 -8.87 13.85 -4.12
C LEU A 116 -9.90 12.73 -4.36
N ARG A 117 -9.84 11.65 -3.61
CA ARG A 117 -10.67 10.45 -3.78
C ARG A 117 -11.11 9.89 -2.42
N ARG A 118 -12.14 9.03 -2.45
CA ARG A 118 -12.46 8.18 -1.30
C ARG A 118 -11.34 7.16 -1.13
N THR A 119 -10.59 7.25 -0.05
CA THR A 119 -9.36 6.49 0.10
C THR A 119 -9.50 5.32 1.07
N ILE A 120 -9.07 4.14 0.61
CA ILE A 120 -8.88 2.94 1.42
C ILE A 120 -7.38 2.82 1.71
N SER A 121 -6.99 3.02 2.96
CA SER A 121 -5.60 2.95 3.40
C SER A 121 -5.34 1.64 4.12
N ILE A 122 -4.37 0.86 3.64
CA ILE A 122 -4.02 -0.46 4.19
C ILE A 122 -2.72 -0.37 4.96
N ALA A 123 -2.81 -0.50 6.28
CA ALA A 123 -1.70 -0.54 7.23
C ALA A 123 -1.56 -1.93 7.86
N GLY A 124 -0.51 -2.11 8.64
CA GLY A 124 -0.23 -3.33 9.39
C GLY A 124 1.20 -3.83 9.19
N THR A 125 1.72 -4.57 10.12
CA THR A 125 3.13 -5.00 10.10
C THR A 125 3.42 -5.87 8.87
N HIS A 126 2.51 -6.79 8.54
CA HIS A 126 2.67 -7.73 7.42
C HIS A 126 1.47 -7.71 6.48
N GLY A 127 1.68 -8.15 5.24
CA GLY A 127 0.60 -8.40 4.28
C GLY A 127 0.04 -7.16 3.57
N LYS A 128 0.48 -5.94 3.89
CA LYS A 128 0.01 -4.68 3.27
C LYS A 128 -0.05 -4.75 1.75
N THR A 129 1.09 -5.00 1.11
CA THR A 129 1.23 -5.05 -0.36
C THR A 129 0.31 -6.09 -0.99
N THR A 130 0.24 -7.28 -0.40
CA THR A 130 -0.59 -8.37 -0.91
C THR A 130 -2.08 -8.05 -0.77
N THR A 131 -2.50 -7.54 0.40
CA THR A 131 -3.90 -7.16 0.66
C THR A 131 -4.33 -5.99 -0.24
N SER A 132 -3.50 -4.95 -0.39
CA SER A 132 -3.77 -3.84 -1.29
C SER A 132 -3.90 -4.28 -2.74
N SER A 133 -3.03 -5.21 -3.18
CA SER A 133 -3.08 -5.77 -4.53
C SER A 133 -4.34 -6.59 -4.77
N MET A 134 -4.72 -7.46 -3.83
CA MET A 134 -5.95 -8.24 -3.90
C MET A 134 -7.17 -7.32 -3.94
N LEU A 135 -7.23 -6.31 -3.07
CA LEU A 135 -8.31 -5.34 -3.03
C LEU A 135 -8.43 -4.57 -4.34
N ALA A 136 -7.32 -4.07 -4.90
CA ALA A 136 -7.34 -3.34 -6.18
C ALA A 136 -7.90 -4.21 -7.32
N VAL A 137 -7.50 -5.49 -7.39
CA VAL A 137 -8.01 -6.43 -8.41
C VAL A 137 -9.49 -6.74 -8.19
N VAL A 138 -9.94 -6.91 -6.94
CA VAL A 138 -11.35 -7.15 -6.61
C VAL A 138 -12.22 -5.95 -6.97
N LEU A 139 -11.80 -4.73 -6.61
CA LEU A 139 -12.55 -3.51 -6.94
C LEU A 139 -12.62 -3.27 -8.46
N ALA A 140 -11.55 -3.58 -9.19
CA ALA A 140 -11.55 -3.51 -10.65
C ALA A 140 -12.52 -4.53 -11.26
N GLU A 141 -12.55 -5.79 -10.78
CA GLU A 141 -13.50 -6.81 -11.21
C GLU A 141 -14.96 -6.43 -10.90
N ALA A 142 -15.18 -5.77 -9.77
CA ALA A 142 -16.48 -5.24 -9.37
C ALA A 142 -16.93 -4.02 -10.22
N GLY A 143 -16.11 -3.56 -11.17
CA GLY A 143 -16.40 -2.40 -12.02
C GLY A 143 -16.28 -1.05 -11.31
N LEU A 144 -15.58 -1.00 -10.17
CA LEU A 144 -15.37 0.22 -9.39
C LEU A 144 -14.14 1.03 -9.86
N ASP A 145 -13.37 0.51 -10.81
CA ASP A 145 -12.23 1.16 -11.48
C ASP A 145 -11.30 1.95 -10.53
N PRO A 146 -10.67 1.29 -9.53
CA PRO A 146 -9.93 1.99 -8.50
C PRO A 146 -8.61 2.57 -9.00
N SER A 147 -8.27 3.76 -8.50
CA SER A 147 -6.89 4.24 -8.50
C SER A 147 -6.11 3.56 -7.38
N PHE A 148 -4.78 3.40 -7.50
CA PHE A 148 -3.99 2.83 -6.42
C PHE A 148 -2.51 3.21 -6.45
N ILE A 149 -1.86 3.19 -5.26
CA ILE A 149 -0.41 3.18 -5.06
C ILE A 149 -0.08 2.06 -4.08
N ILE A 150 0.64 1.05 -4.55
CA ILE A 150 0.98 -0.18 -3.83
C ILE A 150 2.50 -0.39 -3.86
N GLY A 151 3.06 -0.98 -2.82
CA GLY A 151 4.52 -1.16 -2.66
C GLY A 151 5.18 -2.16 -3.61
N GLY A 152 4.45 -2.75 -4.53
CA GLY A 152 4.95 -3.69 -5.54
C GLY A 152 4.09 -3.71 -6.79
N ASP A 153 4.65 -4.20 -7.90
CA ASP A 153 3.88 -4.38 -9.12
C ASP A 153 2.86 -5.52 -8.94
N VAL A 154 1.60 -5.24 -9.23
CA VAL A 154 0.52 -6.24 -9.28
C VAL A 154 0.65 -6.99 -10.59
N ASN A 155 0.97 -8.29 -10.55
CA ASN A 155 1.34 -9.07 -11.73
C ASN A 155 0.31 -9.03 -12.86
N GLN A 156 -0.99 -9.02 -12.52
CA GLN A 156 -2.07 -8.94 -13.52
C GLN A 156 -2.17 -7.58 -14.21
N ILE A 157 -1.72 -6.51 -13.55
CA ILE A 157 -1.82 -5.13 -14.02
C ILE A 157 -0.48 -4.66 -14.61
N GLY A 158 0.64 -5.23 -14.13
CA GLY A 158 2.00 -4.87 -14.54
C GLY A 158 2.49 -3.54 -13.96
N SER A 159 1.78 -2.99 -12.96
CA SER A 159 2.11 -1.74 -12.29
C SER A 159 1.72 -1.77 -10.82
N GLY A 160 2.46 -1.06 -9.99
CA GLY A 160 2.11 -0.77 -8.59
C GLY A 160 1.41 0.59 -8.42
N ALA A 161 1.18 1.34 -9.50
CA ALA A 161 0.57 2.67 -9.43
C ALA A 161 -0.31 2.91 -10.67
N VAL A 162 -1.57 3.24 -10.42
CA VAL A 162 -2.59 3.54 -11.45
C VAL A 162 -3.45 4.70 -10.98
N TRP A 163 -3.79 5.59 -11.89
CA TRP A 163 -4.82 6.62 -11.69
C TRP A 163 -5.95 6.39 -12.69
N SER A 164 -7.14 6.18 -12.19
CA SER A 164 -8.36 5.83 -12.94
C SER A 164 -9.49 6.82 -12.63
N ASP A 165 -10.63 6.66 -13.31
CA ASP A 165 -11.79 7.54 -13.15
C ASP A 165 -12.71 7.14 -11.97
N GLY A 166 -12.53 5.96 -11.39
CA GLY A 166 -13.31 5.49 -10.25
C GLY A 166 -13.16 6.34 -8.99
N GLU A 167 -14.13 6.27 -8.11
CA GLU A 167 -14.17 7.08 -6.89
C GLU A 167 -13.18 6.61 -5.81
N TRP A 168 -12.72 5.34 -5.86
CA TRP A 168 -11.86 4.74 -4.85
C TRP A 168 -10.39 4.86 -5.17
N PHE A 169 -9.60 5.15 -4.14
CA PHE A 169 -8.14 5.12 -4.17
C PHE A 169 -7.62 4.15 -3.12
N VAL A 170 -6.92 3.12 -3.55
CA VAL A 170 -6.29 2.12 -2.66
C VAL A 170 -4.83 2.49 -2.43
N VAL A 171 -4.43 2.66 -1.18
CA VAL A 171 -3.06 3.05 -0.84
C VAL A 171 -2.47 2.15 0.24
N GLU A 172 -1.24 1.71 0.02
CA GLU A 172 -0.44 1.09 1.06
C GLU A 172 0.07 2.16 2.03
N ALA A 173 -0.38 2.09 3.27
CA ALA A 173 -0.09 3.03 4.33
C ALA A 173 1.03 2.48 5.23
N ASP A 174 2.26 2.97 5.03
CA ASP A 174 3.44 2.48 5.74
C ASP A 174 3.51 3.08 7.14
N GLU A 175 3.43 2.22 8.16
CA GLU A 175 3.53 2.60 9.56
C GLU A 175 4.97 2.87 10.02
N SER A 176 5.97 2.47 9.25
CA SER A 176 7.38 2.45 9.69
C SER A 176 7.95 3.82 10.06
N ASP A 177 7.44 4.89 9.47
CA ASP A 177 7.85 6.28 9.72
C ASP A 177 6.74 7.12 10.39
N GLY A 178 5.62 6.49 10.75
CA GLY A 178 4.48 7.14 11.41
C GLY A 178 3.65 8.06 10.52
N THR A 179 3.95 8.16 9.22
CA THR A 179 3.25 9.07 8.30
C THR A 179 1.88 8.55 7.85
N PHE A 180 1.61 7.26 8.05
CA PHE A 180 0.33 6.64 7.66
C PHE A 180 -0.90 7.31 8.31
N VAL A 181 -0.78 7.92 9.48
CA VAL A 181 -1.86 8.67 10.14
C VAL A 181 -2.11 10.06 9.52
N GLU A 182 -1.23 10.52 8.62
CA GLU A 182 -1.38 11.80 7.92
C GLU A 182 -2.28 11.68 6.68
N LEU A 183 -2.59 10.46 6.22
CA LEU A 183 -3.39 10.21 5.03
C LEU A 183 -4.86 10.57 5.25
N ARG A 184 -5.50 11.11 4.21
CA ARG A 184 -6.95 11.31 4.20
C ARG A 184 -7.65 9.99 3.92
N THR A 185 -7.93 9.25 4.99
CA THR A 185 -8.46 7.89 4.96
C THR A 185 -9.97 7.89 5.19
N GLU A 186 -10.73 7.28 4.30
CA GLU A 186 -12.15 6.99 4.52
C GLU A 186 -12.34 5.59 5.11
N VAL A 187 -11.63 4.60 4.57
CA VAL A 187 -11.65 3.23 5.08
C VAL A 187 -10.25 2.87 5.57
N ALA A 188 -10.09 2.67 6.88
CA ALA A 188 -8.85 2.19 7.46
C ALA A 188 -8.84 0.65 7.48
N VAL A 189 -7.79 0.05 6.93
CA VAL A 189 -7.61 -1.41 6.96
C VAL A 189 -6.33 -1.74 7.72
N VAL A 190 -6.44 -2.59 8.73
CA VAL A 190 -5.30 -3.09 9.50
C VAL A 190 -5.21 -4.60 9.32
N THR A 191 -4.14 -5.06 8.70
CA THR A 191 -3.95 -6.50 8.42
C THR A 191 -3.57 -7.28 9.67
N ASN A 192 -2.64 -6.75 10.46
CA ASN A 192 -2.14 -7.29 11.73
C ASN A 192 -1.27 -6.21 12.41
N VAL A 193 -0.98 -6.40 13.69
CA VAL A 193 -0.08 -5.50 14.45
C VAL A 193 0.92 -6.34 15.23
N GLU A 194 2.20 -6.23 14.91
CA GLU A 194 3.30 -6.87 15.63
C GLU A 194 4.35 -5.84 16.09
N ALA A 195 5.17 -6.24 17.05
CA ALA A 195 6.23 -5.41 17.58
C ALA A 195 7.38 -5.26 16.58
N ASP A 196 7.33 -4.21 15.76
CA ASP A 196 8.36 -3.84 14.81
C ASP A 196 8.57 -2.31 14.77
N HIS A 197 9.51 -1.84 13.97
CA HIS A 197 9.80 -0.40 13.78
C HIS A 197 10.12 0.38 15.07
N HIS A 198 10.69 -0.27 16.08
CA HIS A 198 11.04 0.32 17.38
C HIS A 198 11.96 1.55 17.26
N ALA A 199 12.79 1.62 16.21
CA ALA A 199 13.69 2.74 15.99
C ALA A 199 12.96 4.07 15.79
N HIS A 200 11.78 4.04 15.15
CA HIS A 200 10.97 5.23 14.93
C HIS A 200 10.11 5.57 16.18
N TYR A 201 9.43 4.57 16.73
CA TYR A 201 8.45 4.80 17.81
C TYR A 201 9.07 4.86 19.21
N GLY A 202 10.30 4.38 19.39
CA GLY A 202 10.93 4.30 20.72
C GLY A 202 10.33 3.24 21.64
N GLY A 203 9.41 2.41 21.14
CA GLY A 203 8.76 1.33 21.86
C GLY A 203 7.48 0.85 21.19
N PHE A 204 6.87 -0.18 21.75
CA PHE A 204 5.67 -0.79 21.17
C PHE A 204 4.38 0.01 21.49
N GLU A 205 4.29 0.62 22.66
CA GLU A 205 3.11 1.40 23.04
C GLU A 205 2.83 2.60 22.13
N PRO A 206 3.83 3.43 21.73
CA PRO A 206 3.59 4.48 20.75
C PRO A 206 3.16 3.98 19.37
N LEU A 207 3.57 2.77 18.96
CA LEU A 207 3.08 2.13 17.74
C LEU A 207 1.59 1.76 17.87
N ARG A 208 1.19 1.16 19.00
CA ARG A 208 -0.24 0.89 19.30
C ARG A 208 -1.08 2.15 19.22
N GLU A 209 -0.64 3.24 19.89
CA GLU A 209 -1.31 4.53 19.83
C GLU A 209 -1.41 5.09 18.42
N ALA A 210 -0.42 4.83 17.54
CA ALA A 210 -0.47 5.24 16.15
C ALA A 210 -1.56 4.46 15.38
N PHE A 211 -1.71 3.14 15.61
CA PHE A 211 -2.80 2.36 15.04
C PHE A 211 -4.17 2.78 15.58
N ASP A 212 -4.29 3.10 16.88
CA ASP A 212 -5.53 3.67 17.45
C ASP A 212 -5.91 4.98 16.73
N ARG A 213 -4.94 5.89 16.54
CA ARG A 213 -5.17 7.15 15.80
C ARG A 213 -5.54 6.91 14.34
N PHE A 214 -4.93 5.92 13.69
CA PHE A 214 -5.23 5.57 12.30
C PHE A 214 -6.67 5.08 12.14
N VAL A 215 -7.13 4.18 13.02
CA VAL A 215 -8.51 3.66 13.02
C VAL A 215 -9.52 4.75 13.35
N VAL A 216 -9.26 5.56 14.40
CA VAL A 216 -10.15 6.66 14.81
C VAL A 216 -10.19 7.78 13.77
N GLY A 217 -9.10 8.00 13.05
CA GLY A 217 -8.99 9.03 12.01
C GLY A 217 -9.71 8.71 10.70
N ALA A 218 -10.21 7.49 10.53
CA ALA A 218 -10.98 7.10 9.35
C ALA A 218 -12.33 7.82 9.31
N GLY A 219 -12.67 8.41 8.15
CA GLY A 219 -13.92 9.15 7.95
C GLY A 219 -15.17 8.28 7.83
N GLY A 220 -15.01 7.00 7.54
CA GLY A 220 -16.08 6.03 7.34
C GLY A 220 -15.97 4.83 8.28
N LEU A 221 -15.33 3.76 7.84
CA LEU A 221 -15.22 2.52 8.60
C LEU A 221 -13.76 2.06 8.75
N ALA A 222 -13.55 1.12 9.67
CA ALA A 222 -12.28 0.40 9.78
C ALA A 222 -12.51 -1.11 9.69
N VAL A 223 -11.57 -1.81 9.02
CA VAL A 223 -11.54 -3.27 8.90
C VAL A 223 -10.25 -3.76 9.55
N VAL A 224 -10.34 -4.67 10.50
CA VAL A 224 -9.19 -5.12 11.30
C VAL A 224 -9.09 -6.64 11.32
N GLY A 225 -7.91 -7.15 10.94
CA GLY A 225 -7.55 -8.55 11.15
C GLY A 225 -7.34 -8.84 12.63
N ILE A 226 -7.98 -9.89 13.16
CA ILE A 226 -8.00 -10.17 14.61
C ILE A 226 -7.37 -11.53 14.97
N ASP A 227 -6.60 -12.12 14.08
CA ASP A 227 -5.91 -13.39 14.38
C ASP A 227 -4.66 -13.21 15.24
N ASP A 228 -4.17 -11.99 15.39
CA ASP A 228 -3.12 -11.64 16.33
C ASP A 228 -3.66 -10.89 17.56
N VAL A 229 -2.88 -10.94 18.64
CA VAL A 229 -3.30 -10.38 19.95
C VAL A 229 -3.55 -8.87 19.88
N GLU A 230 -2.75 -8.15 19.12
CA GLU A 230 -2.81 -6.69 19.05
C GLU A 230 -3.92 -6.21 18.13
N GLY A 231 -4.15 -6.91 17.01
CA GLY A 231 -5.31 -6.68 16.14
C GLY A 231 -6.62 -6.92 16.90
N ALA A 232 -6.70 -8.02 17.67
CA ALA A 232 -7.85 -8.31 18.52
C ALA A 232 -8.03 -7.24 19.62
N ALA A 233 -6.95 -6.77 20.23
CA ALA A 233 -6.99 -5.70 21.23
C ALA A 233 -7.42 -4.35 20.63
N LEU A 234 -6.94 -4.03 19.41
CA LEU A 234 -7.37 -2.83 18.66
C LEU A 234 -8.86 -2.87 18.38
N ALA A 235 -9.36 -3.99 17.86
CA ALA A 235 -10.78 -4.21 17.58
C ALA A 235 -11.65 -4.14 18.86
N GLY A 236 -11.13 -4.59 19.99
CA GLY A 236 -11.83 -4.49 21.28
C GLY A 236 -11.98 -3.06 21.82
N ARG A 237 -11.19 -2.10 21.31
CA ARG A 237 -11.25 -0.69 21.71
C ARG A 237 -12.10 0.19 20.79
N HIS A 238 -12.36 -0.23 19.58
CA HIS A 238 -13.02 0.60 18.55
C HIS A 238 -14.13 -0.17 17.84
N PRO A 239 -15.20 0.51 17.37
CA PRO A 239 -16.20 -0.09 16.51
C PRO A 239 -15.62 -0.33 15.11
N VAL A 240 -15.25 -1.57 14.83
CA VAL A 240 -14.61 -1.97 13.56
C VAL A 240 -15.25 -3.23 13.00
N VAL A 241 -15.12 -3.43 11.70
CA VAL A 241 -15.38 -4.71 11.04
C VAL A 241 -14.21 -5.64 11.31
N THR A 242 -14.46 -6.80 11.89
CA THR A 242 -13.42 -7.77 12.26
C THR A 242 -13.32 -8.89 11.24
N VAL A 243 -12.08 -9.32 10.95
CA VAL A 243 -11.80 -10.41 10.00
C VAL A 243 -10.82 -11.39 10.63
N GLY A 244 -11.08 -12.70 10.55
CA GLY A 244 -10.13 -13.69 11.07
C GLY A 244 -10.64 -15.14 11.00
N GLU A 245 -9.78 -16.07 11.43
CA GLU A 245 -10.12 -17.49 11.62
C GLU A 245 -10.80 -17.72 12.99
N VAL A 246 -10.62 -16.78 13.93
CA VAL A 246 -11.11 -16.91 15.30
C VAL A 246 -12.64 -16.84 15.36
N GLU A 247 -13.22 -17.55 16.31
CA GLU A 247 -14.64 -17.49 16.60
C GLU A 247 -15.04 -16.07 17.03
N GLY A 248 -16.16 -15.58 16.49
CA GLY A 248 -16.66 -14.23 16.76
C GLY A 248 -16.10 -13.13 15.86
N ALA A 249 -15.25 -13.46 14.86
CA ALA A 249 -14.94 -12.52 13.79
C ALA A 249 -16.21 -12.23 12.95
N GLY A 250 -16.46 -10.96 12.60
CA GLY A 250 -17.57 -10.55 11.76
C GLY A 250 -17.49 -11.20 10.38
N TYR A 251 -16.31 -11.12 9.74
CA TYR A 251 -15.98 -11.95 8.57
C TYR A 251 -15.05 -13.07 9.02
N ARG A 252 -15.54 -14.31 8.93
CA ARG A 252 -14.82 -15.47 9.44
C ARG A 252 -14.33 -16.37 8.32
N ILE A 253 -13.06 -16.74 8.41
CA ILE A 253 -12.46 -17.78 7.57
C ILE A 253 -12.76 -19.13 8.18
N VAL A 254 -13.41 -20.02 7.43
CA VAL A 254 -13.68 -21.40 7.81
C VAL A 254 -13.23 -22.37 6.71
N ASP A 255 -13.09 -23.63 7.04
CA ASP A 255 -12.71 -24.71 6.11
C ASP A 255 -11.45 -24.40 5.29
N LEU A 256 -10.45 -23.80 5.91
CA LEU A 256 -9.17 -23.45 5.28
C LEU A 256 -8.42 -24.70 4.82
N ARG A 257 -8.23 -24.85 3.52
CA ARG A 257 -7.47 -25.94 2.88
C ARG A 257 -6.25 -25.38 2.19
N ARG A 258 -5.11 -25.95 2.48
CA ARG A 258 -3.83 -25.59 1.85
C ARG A 258 -3.57 -26.56 0.72
N GLU A 259 -3.27 -26.03 -0.45
CA GLU A 259 -2.98 -26.78 -1.66
C GLU A 259 -1.55 -26.46 -2.13
N PRO A 260 -0.87 -27.35 -2.89
CA PRO A 260 0.51 -27.11 -3.33
C PRO A 260 0.73 -25.80 -4.07
N ARG A 261 -0.28 -25.29 -4.78
CA ARG A 261 -0.19 -24.05 -5.56
C ARG A 261 -1.35 -23.10 -5.29
N GLY A 262 -1.95 -23.18 -4.11
CA GLY A 262 -3.08 -22.35 -3.78
C GLY A 262 -3.57 -22.52 -2.36
N THR A 263 -4.65 -21.85 -2.07
CA THR A 263 -5.36 -21.92 -0.80
C THR A 263 -6.85 -21.76 -1.08
N THR A 264 -7.67 -22.59 -0.46
CA THR A 264 -9.14 -22.51 -0.59
C THR A 264 -9.74 -22.38 0.80
N PHE A 265 -10.73 -21.51 0.96
CA PHE A 265 -11.43 -21.30 2.22
C PHE A 265 -12.87 -20.85 1.97
N ARG A 266 -13.74 -21.00 2.95
CA ARG A 266 -15.06 -20.38 2.95
C ARG A 266 -15.04 -19.11 3.78
N LEU A 267 -15.81 -18.12 3.35
CA LEU A 267 -16.00 -16.88 4.10
C LEU A 267 -17.41 -16.83 4.65
N GLU A 268 -17.55 -16.64 5.94
CA GLU A 268 -18.81 -16.36 6.62
C GLU A 268 -18.88 -14.87 6.99
N HIS A 269 -20.07 -14.28 7.00
CA HIS A 269 -20.32 -12.94 7.53
C HIS A 269 -21.47 -13.03 8.55
N ASP A 270 -21.18 -12.65 9.79
CA ASP A 270 -22.13 -12.72 10.93
C ASP A 270 -22.81 -14.10 11.07
N GLY A 271 -22.07 -15.17 10.75
CA GLY A 271 -22.52 -16.55 10.80
C GLY A 271 -23.27 -17.04 9.55
N GLU A 272 -23.47 -16.19 8.55
CA GLU A 272 -24.01 -16.58 7.26
C GLU A 272 -22.88 -16.95 6.29
N ASP A 273 -22.96 -18.11 5.66
CA ASP A 273 -21.98 -18.57 4.67
C ASP A 273 -22.15 -17.81 3.35
N LEU A 274 -21.15 -17.00 2.99
CA LEU A 274 -21.11 -16.28 1.72
C LEU A 274 -20.69 -17.18 0.56
N GLY A 275 -19.83 -18.19 0.81
CA GLY A 275 -19.35 -19.11 -0.19
C GLY A 275 -17.86 -19.39 -0.11
N GLU A 276 -17.35 -20.14 -1.11
CA GLU A 276 -15.97 -20.57 -1.20
C GLU A 276 -15.14 -19.60 -2.05
N ILE A 277 -13.92 -19.30 -1.56
CA ILE A 277 -12.91 -18.51 -2.26
C ILE A 277 -11.72 -19.42 -2.53
N HIS A 278 -11.30 -19.49 -3.78
CA HIS A 278 -10.06 -20.11 -4.22
C HIS A 278 -9.03 -19.04 -4.55
N LEU A 279 -7.81 -19.20 -4.03
CA LEU A 279 -6.70 -18.27 -4.23
C LEU A 279 -5.49 -19.06 -4.80
N PRO A 280 -4.99 -18.73 -6.01
CA PRO A 280 -3.88 -19.46 -6.65
C PRO A 280 -2.50 -19.04 -6.10
N VAL A 281 -2.43 -18.66 -4.81
CA VAL A 281 -1.22 -18.43 -4.05
C VAL A 281 -1.31 -19.19 -2.72
N PRO A 282 -0.24 -19.90 -2.33
CA PRO A 282 -0.27 -20.76 -1.15
C PRO A 282 -0.10 -19.97 0.15
N GLY A 283 -0.51 -20.56 1.26
CA GLY A 283 -0.24 -20.09 2.61
C GLY A 283 -1.45 -19.49 3.32
N ALA A 284 -1.64 -19.85 4.59
CA ALA A 284 -2.72 -19.34 5.43
C ALA A 284 -2.69 -17.81 5.58
N HIS A 285 -1.49 -17.20 5.62
CA HIS A 285 -1.35 -15.75 5.65
C HIS A 285 -1.96 -15.08 4.39
N ASN A 286 -1.87 -15.73 3.22
CA ASN A 286 -2.51 -15.22 2.00
C ASN A 286 -4.04 -15.38 2.04
N ALA A 287 -4.55 -16.43 2.68
CA ALA A 287 -6.01 -16.54 2.93
C ALA A 287 -6.51 -15.42 3.85
N ARG A 288 -5.77 -15.08 4.91
CA ARG A 288 -6.10 -13.94 5.79
C ARG A 288 -6.04 -12.61 5.04
N ASN A 289 -4.99 -12.36 4.25
CA ASN A 289 -4.90 -11.18 3.38
C ASN A 289 -6.08 -11.09 2.42
N ALA A 290 -6.47 -12.21 1.80
CA ALA A 290 -7.60 -12.30 0.88
C ALA A 290 -8.94 -12.05 1.58
N ALA A 291 -9.12 -12.57 2.80
CA ALA A 291 -10.35 -12.33 3.58
C ALA A 291 -10.46 -10.86 4.00
N VAL A 292 -9.36 -10.21 4.42
CA VAL A 292 -9.35 -8.77 4.72
C VAL A 292 -9.68 -7.95 3.47
N ALA A 293 -9.09 -8.28 2.32
CA ALA A 293 -9.40 -7.62 1.05
C ALA A 293 -10.87 -7.85 0.62
N ALA A 294 -11.37 -9.09 0.77
CA ALA A 294 -12.76 -9.44 0.48
C ALA A 294 -13.75 -8.68 1.36
N ALA A 295 -13.56 -8.72 2.69
CA ALA A 295 -14.39 -7.98 3.63
C ALA A 295 -14.41 -6.48 3.30
N THR A 296 -13.22 -5.88 3.07
CA THR A 296 -13.12 -4.46 2.70
C THR A 296 -13.88 -4.16 1.40
N ALA A 297 -13.75 -5.02 0.38
CA ALA A 297 -14.45 -4.83 -0.89
C ALA A 297 -15.96 -4.93 -0.74
N LEU A 298 -16.46 -5.89 0.04
CA LEU A 298 -17.89 -6.06 0.34
C LEU A 298 -18.46 -4.84 1.07
N GLU A 299 -17.75 -4.33 2.06
CA GLU A 299 -18.15 -3.13 2.83
C GLU A 299 -18.22 -1.86 1.97
N VAL A 300 -17.43 -1.79 0.89
CA VAL A 300 -17.48 -0.66 -0.05
C VAL A 300 -18.40 -0.92 -1.26
N GLY A 301 -19.17 -2.01 -1.25
CA GLY A 301 -20.24 -2.28 -2.20
C GLY A 301 -19.90 -3.22 -3.35
N ALA A 302 -18.75 -3.91 -3.31
CA ALA A 302 -18.47 -4.97 -4.28
C ALA A 302 -19.41 -6.20 -4.04
N ALA A 303 -19.81 -6.90 -5.11
CA ALA A 303 -20.53 -8.15 -4.98
C ALA A 303 -19.60 -9.32 -4.65
N PHE A 304 -20.05 -10.31 -3.89
CA PHE A 304 -19.24 -11.48 -3.53
C PHE A 304 -18.76 -12.27 -4.77
N ASP A 305 -19.59 -12.36 -5.81
CA ASP A 305 -19.19 -13.01 -7.07
C ASP A 305 -17.96 -12.34 -7.73
N ALA A 306 -17.85 -11.01 -7.63
CA ALA A 306 -16.68 -10.28 -8.11
C ALA A 306 -15.43 -10.59 -7.25
N VAL A 307 -15.61 -10.73 -5.93
CA VAL A 307 -14.52 -11.16 -5.01
C VAL A 307 -14.00 -12.53 -5.43
N VAL A 308 -14.91 -13.51 -5.60
CA VAL A 308 -14.55 -14.88 -6.00
C VAL A 308 -13.84 -14.89 -7.36
N ALA A 309 -14.40 -14.20 -8.36
CA ALA A 309 -13.85 -14.15 -9.71
C ALA A 309 -12.45 -13.51 -9.76
N ALA A 310 -12.25 -12.43 -9.01
CA ALA A 310 -11.00 -11.70 -8.96
C ALA A 310 -9.90 -12.51 -8.26
N LEU A 311 -10.19 -13.05 -7.07
CA LEU A 311 -9.22 -13.79 -6.26
C LEU A 311 -8.82 -15.11 -6.91
N ALA A 312 -9.74 -15.78 -7.60
CA ALA A 312 -9.43 -17.01 -8.35
C ALA A 312 -8.40 -16.80 -9.49
N ARG A 313 -8.23 -15.57 -9.94
CA ARG A 313 -7.27 -15.19 -11.00
C ARG A 313 -6.10 -14.35 -10.49
N PHE A 314 -5.98 -14.18 -9.17
CA PHE A 314 -4.94 -13.34 -8.58
C PHE A 314 -3.55 -13.88 -8.90
N GLY A 315 -2.80 -13.18 -9.73
CA GLY A 315 -1.47 -13.57 -10.24
C GLY A 315 -0.32 -13.37 -9.24
N GLY A 316 -0.63 -13.01 -7.99
CA GLY A 316 0.38 -12.66 -6.99
C GLY A 316 0.97 -11.26 -7.18
N VAL A 317 1.94 -10.96 -6.35
CA VAL A 317 2.73 -9.71 -6.38
C VAL A 317 4.19 -10.08 -6.54
N ALA A 318 4.93 -9.29 -7.32
CA ALA A 318 6.36 -9.49 -7.49
C ALA A 318 7.08 -9.57 -6.15
N ARG A 319 7.93 -10.58 -5.97
CA ARG A 319 8.71 -10.85 -4.74
C ARG A 319 7.86 -11.17 -3.49
N ARG A 320 6.60 -11.65 -3.66
CA ARG A 320 5.74 -12.14 -2.57
C ARG A 320 5.33 -13.58 -2.89
N PHE A 321 6.11 -14.53 -2.40
CA PHE A 321 6.02 -15.95 -2.71
C PHE A 321 5.93 -16.21 -4.24
N GLU A 322 6.74 -15.46 -4.98
CA GLU A 322 6.72 -15.46 -6.44
C GLU A 322 7.43 -16.70 -6.98
N PHE A 323 6.74 -17.55 -7.72
CA PHE A 323 7.33 -18.68 -8.41
C PHE A 323 8.17 -18.19 -9.60
N ARG A 324 9.49 -18.50 -9.57
CA ARG A 324 10.46 -18.04 -10.57
C ARG A 324 10.79 -19.10 -11.62
N GLY A 325 10.33 -20.34 -11.42
CA GLY A 325 10.57 -21.46 -12.31
C GLY A 325 10.96 -22.73 -11.58
N ALA A 326 11.13 -23.81 -12.34
CA ALA A 326 11.57 -25.10 -11.82
C ALA A 326 12.67 -25.68 -12.71
N THR A 327 13.66 -26.36 -12.09
CA THR A 327 14.66 -27.12 -12.81
C THR A 327 15.11 -28.33 -11.99
N ALA A 328 15.32 -29.46 -12.65
CA ALA A 328 15.76 -30.71 -12.04
C ALA A 328 14.91 -31.16 -10.80
N GLY A 329 13.60 -30.89 -10.82
CA GLY A 329 12.69 -31.20 -9.71
C GLY A 329 12.78 -30.24 -8.51
N VAL A 330 13.43 -29.08 -8.68
CA VAL A 330 13.53 -28.04 -7.65
C VAL A 330 12.75 -26.81 -8.13
N ASP A 331 11.79 -26.36 -7.31
CA ASP A 331 11.06 -25.11 -7.52
C ASP A 331 11.82 -23.94 -6.90
N PHE A 332 11.89 -22.82 -7.61
CA PHE A 332 12.49 -21.57 -7.15
C PHE A 332 11.40 -20.56 -6.85
N VAL A 333 11.38 -20.06 -5.60
CA VAL A 333 10.44 -19.06 -5.13
C VAL A 333 11.21 -17.86 -4.59
N ASP A 334 10.78 -16.65 -4.99
CA ASP A 334 11.32 -15.37 -4.50
C ASP A 334 10.33 -14.74 -3.50
N ASP A 335 10.82 -14.43 -2.30
CA ASP A 335 10.01 -13.76 -1.27
C ASP A 335 10.83 -12.67 -0.57
N TYR A 336 10.20 -11.53 -0.32
CA TYR A 336 10.82 -10.39 0.38
C TYR A 336 10.75 -10.51 1.90
N ALA A 337 10.37 -11.68 2.45
CA ALA A 337 10.30 -11.94 3.87
C ALA A 337 11.64 -11.61 4.57
N HIS A 338 11.61 -10.75 5.56
CA HIS A 338 12.78 -10.29 6.30
C HIS A 338 12.56 -10.23 7.82
N LEU A 339 11.32 -10.40 8.27
CA LEU A 339 10.96 -10.56 9.68
C LEU A 339 10.76 -12.04 10.04
N PRO A 340 11.01 -12.46 11.29
CA PRO A 340 10.88 -13.86 11.70
C PRO A 340 9.52 -14.48 11.36
N THR A 341 8.43 -13.74 11.59
CA THR A 341 7.06 -14.17 11.30
C THR A 341 6.83 -14.36 9.79
N GLU A 342 7.32 -13.44 8.97
CA GLU A 342 7.22 -13.53 7.49
C GLU A 342 8.02 -14.74 6.97
N VAL A 343 9.27 -14.93 7.44
CA VAL A 343 10.11 -16.06 7.04
C VAL A 343 9.45 -17.39 7.43
N ALA A 344 8.89 -17.47 8.64
CA ALA A 344 8.17 -18.66 9.09
C ALA A 344 6.93 -18.94 8.22
N ALA A 345 6.17 -17.92 7.83
CA ALA A 345 5.00 -18.04 6.97
C ALA A 345 5.39 -18.50 5.56
N ALA A 346 6.43 -17.90 4.96
CA ALA A 346 6.95 -18.28 3.63
C ALA A 346 7.45 -19.74 3.62
N LEU A 347 8.21 -20.16 4.65
CA LEU A 347 8.67 -21.55 4.79
C LEU A 347 7.51 -22.53 4.99
N ALA A 348 6.48 -22.15 5.77
CA ALA A 348 5.28 -22.98 5.95
C ALA A 348 4.48 -23.12 4.66
N ALA A 349 4.38 -22.07 3.85
CA ALA A 349 3.78 -22.13 2.52
C ALA A 349 4.58 -23.07 1.59
N GLY A 350 5.92 -22.94 1.56
CA GLY A 350 6.81 -23.79 0.76
C GLY A 350 6.73 -25.28 1.13
N ARG A 351 6.57 -25.64 2.42
CA ARG A 351 6.39 -27.03 2.83
C ARG A 351 5.07 -27.64 2.37
N GLY A 352 4.05 -26.85 2.17
CA GLY A 352 2.77 -27.30 1.61
C GLY A 352 2.80 -27.53 0.09
N THR A 353 3.88 -27.10 -0.58
CA THR A 353 4.07 -27.27 -2.04
C THR A 353 4.99 -28.44 -2.40
N ALA A 354 5.66 -29.05 -1.42
CA ALA A 354 6.61 -30.17 -1.61
C ALA A 354 5.94 -31.55 -1.53
#